data_0d7bd9aa33f9970fe1e781b0334263db
#
_entry.id   0d7bd9aa33f9970fe1e781b0334263db
#
_cell.length_a   1.000
_cell.length_b   1.000
_cell.length_c   1.000
_cell.angle_alpha   90.00
_cell.angle_beta   90.00
_cell.angle_gamma   90.00
#
_symmetry.space_group_name_H-M   'P 1'
#
loop_
_entity.id
_entity.type
_entity.pdbx_description
1 polymer ?
#
loop_
_entity_poly.entity_id
_entity_poly.type
_entity_poly.pdbx_seq_one_letter_code
_entity_poly.pdbx_strand_id
1 'polypeptide(L)'
;MGTENMKICIVSFTIKGYGLSCDIAHKLKKSAYEVEVFTKCSRLSDENIKNSTDENYRNTGYISQNISDWTAARMSEKKALIFIGACGIAVRAIASSVNNKLKDSPVIVIDELGKFVIPILSGHVGGANELTVLLAAMMNATPVITTATDINNKFAVDVFAKKCRLAIVNKDGIAGVSSKVLAGEVVTMSVDWEHISAKHRSLIKVFLDEADMSADAIKTVDFPPAYGADIVVSCEKAKDPKNGSIYLKPTQFVLGIGCRRDTAFENIDRAIRQSLLKLQIDISDIDMIASIDVKKDEPGIKKFCDRNRIEFVTYTADELMAVQGEFSASQFVREHVGVDNVCERAAVLACSRECNEAGKLVYKKHKYDRVTVAAARYPD
;
A
#
# COMPACT_ATOMS: atom_id res chain seq x y z
N MET A 1 -1.73 5.38 -8.35
CA MET A 1 -1.48 3.93 -8.20
C MET A 1 -2.39 3.42 -7.08
N GLY A 2 -3.61 3.04 -7.47
CA GLY A 2 -4.60 2.57 -6.51
C GLY A 2 -4.36 1.10 -6.14
N THR A 3 -5.13 0.22 -6.67
CA THR A 3 -5.37 -1.16 -6.26
C THR A 3 -4.52 -2.20 -6.99
N GLU A 4 -3.64 -1.83 -7.93
CA GLU A 4 -2.97 -2.76 -8.88
C GLU A 4 -2.00 -3.77 -8.24
N ASN A 5 -1.52 -3.55 -7.01
CA ASN A 5 -0.65 -4.50 -6.29
C ASN A 5 -1.34 -5.15 -5.08
N MET A 6 -2.64 -5.00 -4.95
CA MET A 6 -3.39 -5.54 -3.81
C MET A 6 -3.64 -7.04 -4.01
N LYS A 7 -3.19 -7.86 -3.06
CA LYS A 7 -3.54 -9.28 -3.01
C LYS A 7 -4.93 -9.45 -2.45
N ILE A 8 -5.77 -10.20 -3.12
CA ILE A 8 -7.19 -10.35 -2.79
C ILE A 8 -7.48 -11.80 -2.41
N CYS A 9 -8.14 -12.01 -1.27
CA CYS A 9 -8.71 -13.29 -0.89
C CYS A 9 -10.23 -13.20 -0.92
N ILE A 10 -10.86 -14.06 -1.70
CA ILE A 10 -12.32 -14.17 -1.76
C ILE A 10 -12.74 -15.42 -0.99
N VAL A 11 -13.71 -15.31 -0.09
CA VAL A 11 -14.25 -16.42 0.68
C VAL A 11 -15.75 -16.52 0.55
N SER A 12 -16.26 -17.74 0.38
CA SER A 12 -17.68 -18.06 0.25
C SER A 12 -18.12 -19.14 1.22
N PHE A 13 -19.43 -19.23 1.49
CA PHE A 13 -20.03 -20.13 2.47
C PHE A 13 -21.11 -21.05 1.89
N THR A 14 -21.50 -20.82 0.64
CA THR A 14 -22.56 -21.57 -0.07
C THR A 14 -22.07 -21.96 -1.45
N ILE A 15 -22.72 -22.94 -2.09
CA ILE A 15 -22.41 -23.36 -3.47
C ILE A 15 -22.58 -22.18 -4.44
N LYS A 16 -23.66 -21.41 -4.28
CA LYS A 16 -23.94 -20.26 -5.15
C LYS A 16 -22.91 -19.15 -4.97
N GLY A 17 -22.60 -18.81 -3.71
CA GLY A 17 -21.56 -17.85 -3.40
C GLY A 17 -20.17 -18.30 -3.88
N TYR A 18 -19.90 -19.59 -3.90
CA TYR A 18 -18.67 -20.15 -4.45
C TYR A 18 -18.56 -19.91 -5.97
N GLY A 19 -19.62 -20.20 -6.73
CA GLY A 19 -19.67 -19.89 -8.16
C GLY A 19 -19.38 -18.40 -8.42
N LEU A 20 -20.06 -17.52 -7.69
CA LEU A 20 -19.82 -16.07 -7.77
C LEU A 20 -18.37 -15.69 -7.42
N SER A 21 -17.75 -16.33 -6.43
CA SER A 21 -16.33 -16.11 -6.09
C SER A 21 -15.39 -16.40 -7.25
N CYS A 22 -15.64 -17.49 -7.97
CA CYS A 22 -14.83 -17.90 -9.13
C CYS A 22 -14.99 -16.90 -10.28
N ASP A 23 -16.22 -16.44 -10.55
CA ASP A 23 -16.49 -15.44 -11.60
C ASP A 23 -15.81 -14.11 -11.31
N ILE A 24 -15.86 -13.63 -10.06
CA ILE A 24 -15.19 -12.42 -9.64
C ILE A 24 -13.67 -12.57 -9.76
N ALA A 25 -13.12 -13.70 -9.29
CA ALA A 25 -11.69 -13.97 -9.36
C ALA A 25 -11.18 -13.98 -10.81
N HIS A 26 -11.94 -14.59 -11.74
CA HIS A 26 -11.62 -14.60 -13.15
C HIS A 26 -11.55 -13.17 -13.74
N LYS A 27 -12.53 -12.33 -13.43
CA LYS A 27 -12.57 -10.94 -13.89
C LYS A 27 -11.39 -10.13 -13.31
N LEU A 28 -11.11 -10.27 -12.02
CA LEU A 28 -10.00 -9.56 -11.36
C LEU A 28 -8.63 -10.00 -11.90
N LYS A 29 -8.42 -11.29 -12.15
CA LYS A 29 -7.18 -11.82 -12.74
C LYS A 29 -6.95 -11.27 -14.15
N LYS A 30 -8.00 -11.07 -14.95
CA LYS A 30 -7.89 -10.40 -16.26
C LYS A 30 -7.42 -8.94 -16.15
N SER A 31 -7.67 -8.30 -15.01
CA SER A 31 -7.22 -6.95 -14.70
C SER A 31 -5.90 -6.94 -13.89
N ALA A 32 -5.12 -8.00 -13.98
CA ALA A 32 -3.79 -8.17 -13.37
C ALA A 32 -3.76 -8.18 -11.82
N TYR A 33 -4.90 -8.44 -11.15
CA TYR A 33 -4.91 -8.63 -9.69
C TYR A 33 -4.44 -10.04 -9.30
N GLU A 34 -3.70 -10.15 -8.19
CA GLU A 34 -3.37 -11.44 -7.56
C GLU A 34 -4.56 -11.87 -6.67
N VAL A 35 -5.27 -12.93 -7.08
CA VAL A 35 -6.51 -13.36 -6.41
C VAL A 35 -6.45 -14.82 -6.02
N GLU A 36 -6.75 -15.09 -4.75
CA GLU A 36 -6.93 -16.42 -4.18
C GLU A 36 -8.41 -16.63 -3.80
N VAL A 37 -8.97 -17.79 -4.14
CA VAL A 37 -10.36 -18.14 -3.83
C VAL A 37 -10.40 -19.21 -2.76
N PHE A 38 -11.29 -19.04 -1.79
CA PHE A 38 -11.51 -19.96 -0.69
C PHE A 38 -13.00 -20.24 -0.49
N THR A 39 -13.31 -21.40 0.06
CA THR A 39 -14.68 -21.71 0.48
C THR A 39 -14.70 -22.41 1.84
N LYS A 40 -15.73 -22.13 2.61
CA LYS A 40 -16.10 -22.84 3.84
C LYS A 40 -17.48 -23.50 3.71
N CYS A 41 -17.91 -23.80 2.48
CA CYS A 41 -19.16 -24.47 2.22
C CYS A 41 -19.06 -25.96 2.58
N SER A 42 -19.80 -26.41 3.57
CA SER A 42 -19.79 -27.82 4.04
C SER A 42 -20.26 -28.84 2.98
N ARG A 43 -20.94 -28.39 1.93
CA ARG A 43 -21.36 -29.21 0.81
C ARG A 43 -20.33 -29.38 -0.31
N LEU A 44 -19.22 -28.61 -0.21
CA LEU A 44 -18.08 -28.70 -1.12
C LEU A 44 -16.93 -29.33 -0.36
N SER A 45 -16.67 -30.61 -0.58
CA SER A 45 -15.48 -31.25 -0.02
C SER A 45 -14.23 -30.86 -0.79
N ASP A 46 -13.06 -31.01 -0.16
CA ASP A 46 -11.75 -30.82 -0.79
C ASP A 46 -11.57 -31.68 -2.04
N GLU A 47 -12.15 -32.92 -2.03
CA GLU A 47 -12.15 -33.84 -3.18
C GLU A 47 -12.99 -33.32 -4.34
N ASN A 48 -14.18 -32.78 -4.06
CA ASN A 48 -15.05 -32.23 -5.11
C ASN A 48 -14.45 -31.01 -5.78
N ILE A 49 -13.71 -30.20 -5.04
CA ILE A 49 -12.99 -29.04 -5.58
C ILE A 49 -11.82 -29.49 -6.46
N LYS A 50 -11.01 -30.42 -5.99
CA LYS A 50 -9.83 -30.93 -6.72
C LYS A 50 -10.19 -31.73 -7.97
N ASN A 51 -11.32 -32.41 -7.97
CA ASN A 51 -11.81 -33.23 -9.09
C ASN A 51 -12.65 -32.43 -10.11
N SER A 52 -12.81 -31.13 -9.94
CA SER A 52 -13.50 -30.29 -10.91
C SER A 52 -12.74 -30.26 -12.24
N THR A 53 -13.47 -30.34 -13.34
CA THR A 53 -12.93 -30.20 -14.70
C THR A 53 -12.61 -28.74 -15.03
N ASP A 54 -13.17 -27.78 -14.31
CA ASP A 54 -12.92 -26.35 -14.47
C ASP A 54 -11.66 -25.94 -13.69
N GLU A 55 -10.70 -25.38 -14.40
CA GLU A 55 -9.40 -24.95 -13.86
C GLU A 55 -9.56 -23.85 -12.79
N ASN A 56 -10.59 -23.02 -12.89
CA ASN A 56 -10.91 -22.00 -11.88
C ASN A 56 -11.28 -22.63 -10.53
N TYR A 57 -11.87 -23.81 -10.54
CA TYR A 57 -12.26 -24.54 -9.34
C TYR A 57 -11.09 -25.30 -8.70
N ARG A 58 -10.13 -25.80 -9.47
CA ARG A 58 -9.00 -26.58 -8.94
C ARG A 58 -8.07 -25.78 -8.03
N ASN A 59 -7.98 -24.47 -8.22
CA ASN A 59 -7.11 -23.56 -7.45
C ASN A 59 -7.81 -22.95 -6.23
N THR A 60 -8.93 -23.51 -5.80
CA THR A 60 -9.66 -23.04 -4.61
C THR A 60 -9.19 -23.75 -3.36
N GLY A 61 -8.94 -22.98 -2.29
CA GLY A 61 -8.64 -23.52 -0.97
C GLY A 61 -9.91 -23.84 -0.17
N TYR A 62 -9.98 -25.00 0.49
CA TYR A 62 -11.03 -25.31 1.47
C TYR A 62 -10.59 -24.86 2.88
N ILE A 63 -11.47 -24.13 3.58
CA ILE A 63 -11.21 -23.67 4.94
C ILE A 63 -11.76 -24.69 5.95
N SER A 64 -10.89 -25.52 6.52
CA SER A 64 -11.25 -26.49 7.57
C SER A 64 -11.26 -25.86 8.97
N GLN A 65 -10.39 -24.88 9.21
CA GLN A 65 -10.24 -24.20 10.51
C GLN A 65 -11.39 -23.19 10.78
N ASN A 66 -11.38 -22.61 11.98
CA ASN A 66 -12.29 -21.53 12.32
C ASN A 66 -12.13 -20.34 11.36
N ILE A 67 -13.23 -19.72 10.94
CA ILE A 67 -13.21 -18.61 9.99
C ILE A 67 -12.49 -17.37 10.57
N SER A 68 -12.59 -17.12 11.88
CA SER A 68 -11.91 -16.01 12.53
C SER A 68 -10.39 -16.19 12.51
N ASP A 69 -9.89 -17.41 12.76
CA ASP A 69 -8.44 -17.71 12.72
C ASP A 69 -7.89 -17.59 11.30
N TRP A 70 -8.64 -18.09 10.31
CA TRP A 70 -8.29 -17.95 8.92
C TRP A 70 -8.22 -16.47 8.50
N THR A 71 -9.22 -15.69 8.90
CA THR A 71 -9.32 -14.26 8.62
C THR A 71 -8.17 -13.47 9.25
N ALA A 72 -7.85 -13.77 10.52
CA ALA A 72 -6.73 -13.14 11.24
C ALA A 72 -5.39 -13.37 10.52
N ALA A 73 -5.15 -14.59 10.03
CA ALA A 73 -3.96 -14.91 9.26
C ALA A 73 -3.89 -14.06 7.97
N ARG A 74 -4.99 -13.97 7.20
CA ARG A 74 -5.03 -13.17 5.95
C ARG A 74 -4.90 -11.68 6.21
N MET A 75 -5.53 -11.14 7.25
CA MET A 75 -5.36 -9.75 7.67
C MET A 75 -3.92 -9.43 8.10
N SER A 76 -3.22 -10.36 8.75
CA SER A 76 -1.81 -10.18 9.10
C SER A 76 -0.90 -10.11 7.87
N GLU A 77 -1.29 -10.77 6.78
CA GLU A 77 -0.61 -10.72 5.47
C GLU A 77 -0.99 -9.47 4.64
N LYS A 78 -1.82 -8.59 5.17
CA LYS A 78 -2.32 -7.37 4.51
C LYS A 78 -3.08 -7.61 3.21
N LYS A 79 -3.72 -8.76 3.05
CA LYS A 79 -4.58 -9.07 1.91
C LYS A 79 -5.94 -8.38 2.04
N ALA A 80 -6.51 -7.95 0.93
CA ALA A 80 -7.90 -7.54 0.88
C ALA A 80 -8.81 -8.77 1.00
N LEU A 81 -9.85 -8.67 1.80
CA LEU A 81 -10.79 -9.75 2.04
C LEU A 81 -12.16 -9.44 1.43
N ILE A 82 -12.64 -10.34 0.59
CA ILE A 82 -13.98 -10.28 0.01
C ILE A 82 -14.78 -11.47 0.54
N PHE A 83 -15.83 -11.20 1.31
CA PHE A 83 -16.76 -12.20 1.83
C PHE A 83 -17.98 -12.26 0.94
N ILE A 84 -18.26 -13.42 0.35
CA ILE A 84 -19.51 -13.66 -0.39
C ILE A 84 -20.52 -14.25 0.58
N GLY A 85 -21.46 -13.44 1.06
CA GLY A 85 -22.47 -13.84 2.03
C GLY A 85 -22.99 -12.71 2.91
N ALA A 86 -23.52 -13.03 4.09
CA ALA A 86 -24.08 -12.04 5.00
C ALA A 86 -23.01 -11.18 5.71
N CYS A 87 -23.24 -9.88 5.84
CA CYS A 87 -22.35 -8.96 6.57
C CYS A 87 -22.03 -9.43 7.99
N GLY A 88 -23.00 -10.03 8.69
CA GLY A 88 -22.79 -10.54 10.05
C GLY A 88 -21.74 -11.65 10.15
N ILE A 89 -21.53 -12.44 9.09
CA ILE A 89 -20.45 -13.44 9.04
C ILE A 89 -19.08 -12.73 8.98
N ALA A 90 -18.93 -11.77 8.10
CA ALA A 90 -17.70 -11.00 7.95
C ALA A 90 -17.36 -10.25 9.24
N VAL A 91 -18.34 -9.56 9.84
CA VAL A 91 -18.14 -8.80 11.10
C VAL A 91 -17.64 -9.71 12.21
N ARG A 92 -18.24 -10.90 12.41
CA ARG A 92 -17.75 -11.86 13.42
C ARG A 92 -16.37 -12.41 13.10
N ALA A 93 -16.09 -12.65 11.81
CA ALA A 93 -14.80 -13.18 11.38
C ALA A 93 -13.63 -12.21 11.61
N ILE A 94 -13.85 -10.90 11.45
CA ILE A 94 -12.81 -9.88 11.62
C ILE A 94 -12.70 -9.33 13.05
N ALA A 95 -13.70 -9.53 13.91
CA ALA A 95 -13.86 -8.80 15.18
C ALA A 95 -12.60 -8.80 16.07
N SER A 96 -11.92 -9.94 16.19
CA SER A 96 -10.69 -10.07 16.99
C SER A 96 -9.44 -9.47 16.34
N SER A 97 -9.50 -9.10 15.06
CA SER A 97 -8.36 -8.65 14.26
C SER A 97 -8.40 -7.16 13.92
N VAL A 98 -9.51 -6.49 14.25
CA VAL A 98 -9.68 -5.05 14.01
C VAL A 98 -8.89 -4.25 15.06
N ASN A 99 -7.96 -3.42 14.60
CA ASN A 99 -7.05 -2.67 15.46
C ASN A 99 -6.98 -1.18 15.14
N ASN A 100 -6.73 -0.83 13.89
CA ASN A 100 -6.39 0.54 13.51
C ASN A 100 -6.81 0.84 12.08
N LYS A 101 -7.65 1.86 11.91
CA LYS A 101 -8.21 2.27 10.60
C LYS A 101 -7.16 2.54 9.51
N LEU A 102 -5.91 2.86 9.90
CA LEU A 102 -4.82 3.11 8.96
C LEU A 102 -3.99 1.85 8.65
N LYS A 103 -4.18 0.76 9.41
CA LYS A 103 -3.35 -0.46 9.29
C LYS A 103 -4.16 -1.71 8.95
N ASP A 104 -5.45 -1.70 9.21
CA ASP A 104 -6.30 -2.85 8.97
C ASP A 104 -6.46 -3.13 7.48
N SER A 105 -6.61 -4.38 7.13
CA SER A 105 -6.85 -4.81 5.77
C SER A 105 -8.22 -4.33 5.27
N PRO A 106 -8.38 -4.03 3.97
CA PRO A 106 -9.68 -3.76 3.40
C PRO A 106 -10.57 -5.00 3.47
N VAL A 107 -11.80 -4.82 3.95
CA VAL A 107 -12.81 -5.89 4.01
C VAL A 107 -14.07 -5.44 3.31
N ILE A 108 -14.52 -6.28 2.37
CA ILE A 108 -15.71 -6.04 1.55
C ILE A 108 -16.63 -7.25 1.69
N VAL A 109 -17.93 -7.00 1.70
CA VAL A 109 -18.95 -8.04 1.62
C VAL A 109 -19.71 -7.87 0.32
N ILE A 110 -19.99 -8.99 -0.34
CA ILE A 110 -20.88 -9.08 -1.51
C ILE A 110 -21.98 -10.05 -1.15
N ASP A 111 -23.24 -9.67 -1.38
CA ASP A 111 -24.36 -10.58 -1.17
C ASP A 111 -24.30 -11.78 -2.14
N GLU A 112 -24.94 -12.87 -1.79
CA GLU A 112 -24.87 -14.13 -2.57
C GLU A 112 -25.41 -14.00 -4.01
N LEU A 113 -26.23 -12.97 -4.29
CA LEU A 113 -26.72 -12.67 -5.63
C LEU A 113 -25.80 -11.72 -6.41
N GLY A 114 -24.77 -11.19 -5.79
CA GLY A 114 -23.87 -10.21 -6.41
C GLY A 114 -24.52 -8.87 -6.72
N LYS A 115 -25.58 -8.47 -5.98
CA LYS A 115 -26.31 -7.23 -6.21
C LYS A 115 -25.71 -6.03 -5.49
N PHE A 116 -25.13 -6.26 -4.32
CA PHE A 116 -24.58 -5.22 -3.45
C PHE A 116 -23.13 -5.52 -3.12
N VAL A 117 -22.29 -4.49 -3.21
CA VAL A 117 -20.88 -4.53 -2.81
C VAL A 117 -20.67 -3.53 -1.68
N ILE A 118 -20.31 -4.02 -0.49
CA ILE A 118 -20.39 -3.26 0.76
C ILE A 118 -19.01 -3.24 1.42
N PRO A 119 -18.30 -2.09 1.48
CA PRO A 119 -17.05 -1.96 2.23
C PRO A 119 -17.38 -1.92 3.74
N ILE A 120 -16.76 -2.83 4.50
CA ILE A 120 -17.00 -2.93 5.95
C ILE A 120 -15.86 -2.32 6.75
N LEU A 121 -14.62 -2.45 6.27
CA LEU A 121 -13.43 -2.00 6.98
C LEU A 121 -12.41 -1.38 6.03
N SER A 122 -11.68 -0.37 6.52
CA SER A 122 -10.56 0.29 5.81
C SER A 122 -10.96 0.90 4.46
N GLY A 123 -12.05 1.67 4.46
CA GLY A 123 -12.63 2.31 3.25
C GLY A 123 -11.63 3.17 2.49
N HIS A 124 -11.01 4.16 3.14
CA HIS A 124 -10.10 5.13 2.52
C HIS A 124 -8.68 4.58 2.32
N VAL A 125 -7.85 4.66 3.37
CA VAL A 125 -6.42 4.30 3.28
C VAL A 125 -6.20 2.84 2.88
N GLY A 126 -7.08 1.93 3.35
CA GLY A 126 -7.04 0.52 2.96
C GLY A 126 -7.46 0.27 1.52
N GLY A 127 -8.26 1.18 0.92
CA GLY A 127 -8.73 1.08 -0.46
C GLY A 127 -10.00 0.24 -0.63
N ALA A 128 -10.76 -0.06 0.46
CA ALA A 128 -11.98 -0.85 0.34
C ALA A 128 -13.06 -0.12 -0.47
N ASN A 129 -13.16 1.21 -0.40
CA ASN A 129 -14.14 1.97 -1.19
C ASN A 129 -13.78 1.97 -2.67
N GLU A 130 -12.52 2.18 -3.04
CA GLU A 130 -12.04 2.11 -4.44
C GLU A 130 -12.30 0.71 -5.03
N LEU A 131 -11.93 -0.34 -4.28
CA LEU A 131 -12.17 -1.73 -4.70
C LEU A 131 -13.66 -2.07 -4.78
N THR A 132 -14.49 -1.50 -3.91
CA THR A 132 -15.97 -1.63 -3.96
C THR A 132 -16.54 -1.06 -5.25
N VAL A 133 -16.12 0.14 -5.66
CA VAL A 133 -16.56 0.78 -6.91
C VAL A 133 -16.14 -0.06 -8.11
N LEU A 134 -14.88 -0.52 -8.13
CA LEU A 134 -14.36 -1.39 -9.20
C LEU A 134 -15.16 -2.69 -9.32
N LEU A 135 -15.37 -3.40 -8.22
CA LEU A 135 -16.13 -4.65 -8.19
C LEU A 135 -17.59 -4.44 -8.62
N ALA A 136 -18.22 -3.39 -8.12
CA ALA A 136 -19.59 -3.05 -8.48
C ALA A 136 -19.73 -2.79 -9.99
N ALA A 137 -18.80 -2.04 -10.59
CA ALA A 137 -18.76 -1.82 -12.03
C ALA A 137 -18.55 -3.12 -12.83
N MET A 138 -17.61 -3.98 -12.40
CA MET A 138 -17.33 -5.27 -13.04
C MET A 138 -18.54 -6.24 -13.01
N MET A 139 -19.37 -6.14 -11.99
CA MET A 139 -20.49 -7.07 -11.74
C MET A 139 -21.85 -6.49 -12.13
N ASN A 140 -21.93 -5.23 -12.51
CA ASN A 140 -23.17 -4.47 -12.64
C ASN A 140 -24.00 -4.49 -11.33
N ALA A 141 -23.30 -4.31 -10.21
CA ALA A 141 -23.83 -4.30 -8.86
C ALA A 141 -23.95 -2.89 -8.29
N THR A 142 -24.61 -2.73 -7.17
CA THR A 142 -24.73 -1.46 -6.45
C THR A 142 -23.62 -1.36 -5.39
N PRO A 143 -22.72 -0.35 -5.45
CA PRO A 143 -21.79 -0.07 -4.36
C PRO A 143 -22.53 0.59 -3.20
N VAL A 144 -22.32 0.11 -1.97
CA VAL A 144 -22.97 0.64 -0.76
C VAL A 144 -21.93 1.32 0.11
N ILE A 145 -21.44 2.47 -0.34
CA ILE A 145 -20.46 3.27 0.39
C ILE A 145 -21.19 4.16 1.40
N THR A 146 -20.75 4.11 2.67
CA THR A 146 -21.37 4.84 3.78
C THR A 146 -20.46 5.88 4.43
N THR A 147 -19.22 6.01 3.96
CA THR A 147 -18.25 6.95 4.51
C THR A 147 -18.66 8.38 4.19
N ALA A 148 -18.84 9.22 5.21
CA ALA A 148 -19.40 10.57 5.06
C ALA A 148 -18.60 11.45 4.09
N THR A 149 -17.27 11.36 4.07
CA THR A 149 -16.41 12.12 3.15
C THR A 149 -16.60 11.69 1.69
N ASP A 150 -16.77 10.39 1.43
CA ASP A 150 -17.00 9.88 0.07
C ASP A 150 -18.39 10.23 -0.45
N ILE A 151 -19.44 10.06 0.39
CA ILE A 151 -20.83 10.38 0.02
C ILE A 151 -20.97 11.86 -0.34
N ASN A 152 -20.24 12.73 0.36
CA ASN A 152 -20.33 14.18 0.17
C ASN A 152 -19.25 14.71 -0.79
N ASN A 153 -18.46 13.86 -1.44
CA ASN A 153 -17.30 14.24 -2.28
C ASN A 153 -16.39 15.27 -1.56
N LYS A 154 -16.11 15.02 -0.26
CA LYS A 154 -15.32 15.93 0.55
C LYS A 154 -13.86 15.49 0.63
N PHE A 155 -12.98 16.47 0.87
CA PHE A 155 -11.56 16.21 1.07
C PHE A 155 -11.32 15.24 2.23
N ALA A 156 -10.48 14.23 2.00
CA ALA A 156 -10.02 13.30 3.01
C ALA A 156 -8.50 13.38 3.12
N VAL A 157 -8.00 13.90 4.25
CA VAL A 157 -6.58 14.17 4.45
C VAL A 157 -5.72 12.91 4.45
N ASP A 158 -6.27 11.78 4.86
CA ASP A 158 -5.60 10.48 4.82
C ASP A 158 -5.48 9.91 3.39
N VAL A 159 -6.47 10.18 2.52
CA VAL A 159 -6.39 9.89 1.07
C VAL A 159 -5.37 10.79 0.41
N PHE A 160 -5.40 12.09 0.72
CA PHE A 160 -4.41 13.05 0.25
C PHE A 160 -2.99 12.61 0.62
N ALA A 161 -2.75 12.30 1.89
CA ALA A 161 -1.45 11.82 2.35
C ALA A 161 -0.98 10.57 1.59
N LYS A 162 -1.88 9.59 1.39
CA LYS A 162 -1.58 8.36 0.64
C LYS A 162 -1.25 8.64 -0.81
N LYS A 163 -2.10 9.41 -1.52
CA LYS A 163 -1.90 9.69 -2.96
C LYS A 163 -0.66 10.55 -3.20
N CYS A 164 -0.34 11.47 -2.30
CA CYS A 164 0.83 12.33 -2.38
C CYS A 164 2.09 11.71 -1.76
N ARG A 165 2.09 10.44 -1.35
CA ARG A 165 3.25 9.76 -0.74
C ARG A 165 3.78 10.50 0.50
N LEU A 166 2.86 10.92 1.37
CA LEU A 166 3.15 11.65 2.61
C LEU A 166 2.89 10.73 3.81
N ALA A 167 3.86 10.64 4.72
CA ALA A 167 3.68 9.97 6.00
C ALA A 167 2.91 10.86 6.98
N ILE A 168 1.91 10.30 7.65
CA ILE A 168 1.14 11.00 8.70
C ILE A 168 1.94 10.92 10.00
N VAL A 169 2.42 12.07 10.48
CA VAL A 169 3.24 12.17 11.70
C VAL A 169 2.37 12.07 12.96
N ASN A 170 1.26 12.80 13.01
CA ASN A 170 0.34 12.82 14.15
C ASN A 170 -1.10 12.46 13.71
N LYS A 171 -1.58 11.33 14.16
CA LYS A 171 -2.89 10.80 13.73
C LYS A 171 -4.09 11.58 14.27
N ASP A 172 -3.93 12.23 15.41
CA ASP A 172 -5.00 12.98 16.08
C ASP A 172 -5.48 14.15 15.23
N GLY A 173 -4.62 14.73 14.39
CA GLY A 173 -4.96 15.79 13.45
C GLY A 173 -5.95 15.36 12.35
N ILE A 174 -6.06 14.05 12.03
CA ILE A 174 -7.03 13.56 11.03
C ILE A 174 -8.46 13.91 11.42
N ALA A 175 -8.81 13.69 12.69
CA ALA A 175 -10.17 13.94 13.18
C ALA A 175 -10.50 15.44 13.14
N GLY A 176 -9.54 16.29 13.49
CA GLY A 176 -9.70 17.76 13.44
C GLY A 176 -9.99 18.26 12.04
N VAL A 177 -9.15 17.87 11.06
CA VAL A 177 -9.35 18.25 9.66
C VAL A 177 -10.66 17.70 9.11
N SER A 178 -10.96 16.41 9.35
CA SER A 178 -12.20 15.79 8.87
C SER A 178 -13.45 16.47 9.43
N SER A 179 -13.43 16.88 10.70
CA SER A 179 -14.54 17.59 11.33
C SER A 179 -14.82 18.94 10.65
N LYS A 180 -13.78 19.74 10.40
CA LYS A 180 -13.91 21.02 9.68
C LYS A 180 -14.46 20.82 8.27
N VAL A 181 -13.90 19.86 7.53
CA VAL A 181 -14.36 19.55 6.17
C VAL A 181 -15.84 19.16 6.15
N LEU A 182 -16.28 18.33 7.08
CA LEU A 182 -17.68 17.91 7.18
C LEU A 182 -18.61 19.06 7.61
N ALA A 183 -18.12 19.96 8.47
CA ALA A 183 -18.84 21.17 8.84
C ALA A 183 -18.92 22.24 7.73
N GLY A 184 -18.19 22.05 6.63
CA GLY A 184 -18.10 23.04 5.55
C GLY A 184 -17.22 24.25 5.90
N GLU A 185 -16.35 24.09 6.90
CA GLU A 185 -15.38 25.13 7.27
C GLU A 185 -14.16 25.08 6.34
N VAL A 186 -13.51 26.24 6.14
CA VAL A 186 -12.27 26.35 5.37
C VAL A 186 -11.13 25.66 6.12
N VAL A 187 -10.46 24.73 5.44
CA VAL A 187 -9.23 24.06 5.91
C VAL A 187 -8.03 24.79 5.36
N THR A 188 -7.09 25.17 6.21
CA THR A 188 -5.83 25.81 5.79
C THR A 188 -4.73 24.78 5.59
N MET A 189 -3.97 24.89 4.48
CA MET A 189 -2.84 24.01 4.15
C MET A 189 -1.60 24.86 3.91
N SER A 190 -0.51 24.52 4.63
CA SER A 190 0.81 25.10 4.42
C SER A 190 1.76 24.02 3.90
N VAL A 191 2.46 24.31 2.80
CA VAL A 191 3.38 23.38 2.17
C VAL A 191 4.75 24.03 2.01
N ASP A 192 5.77 23.33 2.48
CA ASP A 192 7.18 23.72 2.32
C ASP A 192 7.66 23.39 0.90
N TRP A 193 7.24 24.22 -0.04
CA TRP A 193 7.53 24.01 -1.47
C TRP A 193 9.02 24.00 -1.81
N GLU A 194 9.85 24.64 -1.01
CA GLU A 194 11.29 24.76 -1.28
C GLU A 194 12.05 23.48 -0.92
N HIS A 195 11.65 22.80 0.16
CA HIS A 195 12.41 21.67 0.70
C HIS A 195 11.78 20.29 0.42
N ILE A 196 10.66 20.24 -0.33
CA ILE A 196 10.08 18.99 -0.81
C ILE A 196 10.54 18.69 -2.23
N SER A 197 10.70 17.40 -2.57
CA SER A 197 11.16 16.98 -3.90
C SER A 197 10.19 17.36 -5.02
N ALA A 198 10.71 17.46 -6.25
CA ALA A 198 9.91 17.73 -7.45
C ALA A 198 8.74 16.75 -7.62
N LYS A 199 8.95 15.47 -7.26
CA LYS A 199 7.90 14.45 -7.22
C LYS A 199 6.73 14.86 -6.33
N HIS A 200 7.00 15.23 -5.08
CA HIS A 200 5.95 15.59 -4.13
C HIS A 200 5.25 16.89 -4.53
N ARG A 201 6.01 17.87 -5.05
CA ARG A 201 5.43 19.10 -5.63
C ARG A 201 4.40 18.76 -6.72
N SER A 202 4.75 17.86 -7.64
CA SER A 202 3.85 17.43 -8.72
C SER A 202 2.62 16.69 -8.19
N LEU A 203 2.82 15.70 -7.31
CA LEU A 203 1.71 14.92 -6.76
C LEU A 203 0.72 15.79 -5.99
N ILE A 204 1.20 16.73 -5.17
CA ILE A 204 0.33 17.63 -4.40
C ILE A 204 -0.45 18.55 -5.33
N LYS A 205 0.20 19.16 -6.34
CA LYS A 205 -0.46 20.01 -7.31
C LYS A 205 -1.54 19.27 -8.08
N VAL A 206 -1.20 18.11 -8.67
CA VAL A 206 -2.16 17.28 -9.40
C VAL A 206 -3.34 16.89 -8.51
N PHE A 207 -3.09 16.50 -7.25
CA PHE A 207 -4.18 16.15 -6.33
C PHE A 207 -5.11 17.34 -6.05
N LEU A 208 -4.57 18.53 -5.85
CA LEU A 208 -5.36 19.73 -5.58
C LEU A 208 -6.14 20.19 -6.83
N ASP A 209 -5.57 20.00 -8.02
CA ASP A 209 -6.21 20.36 -9.30
C ASP A 209 -7.30 19.34 -9.70
N GLU A 210 -7.07 18.03 -9.50
CA GLU A 210 -8.04 16.98 -9.83
C GLU A 210 -9.21 16.90 -8.87
N ALA A 211 -8.96 17.26 -7.63
CA ALA A 211 -9.99 17.30 -6.63
C ALA A 211 -10.95 18.46 -6.91
N ASP A 212 -11.73 18.55 -7.92
CA ASP A 212 -12.76 19.59 -8.20
C ASP A 212 -13.48 20.08 -6.90
N MET A 213 -12.63 20.30 -5.92
CA MET A 213 -12.96 20.78 -4.59
C MET A 213 -13.22 22.24 -4.80
N SER A 214 -14.49 22.59 -4.64
CA SER A 214 -14.90 23.99 -4.57
C SER A 214 -13.73 24.79 -3.98
N ALA A 215 -13.19 25.74 -4.73
CA ALA A 215 -12.00 26.54 -4.40
C ALA A 215 -12.04 27.13 -2.96
N ASP A 216 -13.16 26.96 -2.31
CA ASP A 216 -13.49 27.44 -0.96
C ASP A 216 -13.18 26.43 0.17
N ALA A 217 -12.91 25.15 -0.12
CA ALA A 217 -12.76 24.13 0.94
C ALA A 217 -11.34 24.05 1.50
N ILE A 218 -10.28 24.25 0.67
CA ILE A 218 -8.88 24.25 1.11
C ILE A 218 -8.21 25.55 0.66
N LYS A 219 -7.70 26.28 1.65
CA LYS A 219 -6.94 27.51 1.42
C LYS A 219 -5.47 27.26 1.70
N THR A 220 -4.62 27.44 0.68
CA THR A 220 -3.16 27.43 0.85
C THR A 220 -2.71 28.69 1.57
N VAL A 221 -1.78 28.53 2.51
CA VAL A 221 -1.12 29.63 3.25
C VAL A 221 0.40 29.47 3.18
N ASP A 222 1.11 30.57 3.41
CA ASP A 222 2.57 30.57 3.32
C ASP A 222 3.22 29.60 4.32
N PHE A 223 4.43 29.16 3.99
CA PHE A 223 5.27 28.36 4.86
C PHE A 223 6.48 29.18 5.34
N PRO A 224 6.84 29.14 6.66
CA PRO A 224 6.08 28.57 7.76
C PRO A 224 4.81 29.36 8.07
N PRO A 225 3.70 28.71 8.48
CA PRO A 225 2.44 29.39 8.65
C PRO A 225 2.47 30.33 9.89
N ALA A 226 2.27 31.63 9.66
CA ALA A 226 2.34 32.65 10.71
C ALA A 226 1.35 32.42 11.89
N TYR A 227 0.17 31.89 11.57
CA TYR A 227 -0.91 31.63 12.57
C TYR A 227 -1.19 30.13 12.74
N GLY A 228 -0.32 29.25 12.20
CA GLY A 228 -0.55 27.83 12.10
C GLY A 228 -1.44 27.50 10.91
N ALA A 229 -1.47 26.23 10.54
CA ALA A 229 -2.34 25.69 9.49
C ALA A 229 -2.96 24.37 9.98
N ASP A 230 -4.12 24.03 9.43
CA ASP A 230 -4.77 22.74 9.75
C ASP A 230 -3.97 21.55 9.20
N ILE A 231 -3.34 21.74 8.03
CA ILE A 231 -2.46 20.77 7.37
C ILE A 231 -1.11 21.42 7.14
N VAL A 232 -0.04 20.78 7.60
CA VAL A 232 1.34 21.21 7.34
C VAL A 232 2.08 20.08 6.64
N VAL A 233 2.63 20.36 5.45
CA VAL A 233 3.48 19.43 4.69
C VAL A 233 4.90 19.95 4.71
N SER A 234 5.82 19.23 5.38
CA SER A 234 7.23 19.62 5.48
C SER A 234 8.13 18.42 5.76
N CYS A 235 9.38 18.51 5.30
CA CYS A 235 10.46 17.58 5.64
C CYS A 235 11.00 17.77 7.05
N GLU A 236 10.81 18.93 7.63
CA GLU A 236 11.25 19.22 9.00
C GLU A 236 10.37 18.50 10.04
N LYS A 237 11.00 18.11 11.15
CA LYS A 237 10.25 17.60 12.30
C LYS A 237 9.41 18.75 12.86
N ALA A 238 8.10 18.50 12.95
CA ALA A 238 7.19 19.42 13.63
C ALA A 238 7.67 19.70 15.05
N LYS A 239 8.01 20.95 15.33
CA LYS A 239 8.57 21.36 16.64
C LYS A 239 7.54 21.35 17.76
N ASP A 240 6.26 21.46 17.47
CA ASP A 240 5.11 21.23 18.38
C ASP A 240 3.84 21.26 17.54
N PRO A 241 3.13 20.16 17.37
CA PRO A 241 1.84 20.19 16.70
C PRO A 241 0.89 21.03 17.56
N LYS A 242 0.39 22.15 17.02
CA LYS A 242 -0.73 22.86 17.62
C LYS A 242 -1.93 21.91 17.70
N ASN A 243 -2.69 21.95 18.79
CA ASN A 243 -3.89 21.14 18.95
C ASN A 243 -4.77 21.22 17.69
N GLY A 244 -4.99 20.07 17.03
CA GLY A 244 -5.86 19.94 15.86
C GLY A 244 -5.18 20.01 14.49
N SER A 245 -3.91 20.40 14.38
CA SER A 245 -3.17 20.38 13.12
C SER A 245 -2.68 19.00 12.78
N ILE A 246 -2.66 18.63 11.48
CA ILE A 246 -2.03 17.42 10.98
C ILE A 246 -0.71 17.75 10.29
N TYR A 247 0.33 16.98 10.62
CA TYR A 247 1.64 17.09 9.99
C TYR A 247 1.86 15.91 9.06
N LEU A 248 2.18 16.23 7.82
CA LEU A 248 2.44 15.29 6.75
C LEU A 248 3.90 15.43 6.30
N LYS A 249 4.64 14.33 6.31
CA LYS A 249 6.06 14.31 5.95
C LYS A 249 6.25 13.59 4.61
N PRO A 250 6.86 14.23 3.59
CA PRO A 250 7.19 13.56 2.34
C PRO A 250 8.12 12.36 2.56
N THR A 251 7.83 11.23 1.92
CA THR A 251 8.74 10.08 1.86
C THR A 251 9.89 10.39 0.91
N GLN A 252 11.14 10.32 1.36
CA GLN A 252 12.27 10.86 0.59
C GLN A 252 13.24 9.82 0.05
N PHE A 253 13.18 8.58 0.56
CA PHE A 253 14.21 7.59 0.29
C PHE A 253 13.66 6.33 -0.36
N VAL A 254 14.47 5.78 -1.25
CA VAL A 254 14.29 4.43 -1.78
C VAL A 254 15.40 3.55 -1.24
N LEU A 255 15.06 2.40 -0.66
CA LEU A 255 16.02 1.39 -0.26
C LEU A 255 16.19 0.34 -1.35
N GLY A 256 17.43 0.14 -1.80
CA GLY A 256 17.77 -0.97 -2.64
C GLY A 256 18.26 -2.15 -1.79
N ILE A 257 17.74 -3.34 -2.05
CA ILE A 257 18.05 -4.56 -1.29
C ILE A 257 18.57 -5.64 -2.20
N GLY A 258 19.68 -6.25 -1.79
CA GLY A 258 20.14 -7.55 -2.32
C GLY A 258 20.18 -8.56 -1.17
N CYS A 259 19.75 -9.79 -1.39
CA CYS A 259 19.84 -10.84 -0.39
C CYS A 259 20.11 -12.22 -1.02
N ARG A 260 20.57 -13.18 -0.21
CA ARG A 260 20.61 -14.58 -0.64
C ARG A 260 19.19 -15.14 -0.74
N ARG A 261 19.02 -16.21 -1.53
CA ARG A 261 17.74 -16.90 -1.65
C ARG A 261 17.27 -17.39 -0.27
N ASP A 262 15.97 -17.33 -0.04
CA ASP A 262 15.31 -17.79 1.20
C ASP A 262 15.88 -17.11 2.46
N THR A 263 16.19 -15.80 2.35
CA THR A 263 16.62 -15.03 3.51
C THR A 263 15.42 -14.75 4.42
N ALA A 264 15.55 -15.13 5.70
CA ALA A 264 14.50 -14.96 6.68
C ALA A 264 14.12 -13.48 6.87
N PHE A 265 12.82 -13.24 7.15
CA PHE A 265 12.30 -11.90 7.40
C PHE A 265 13.10 -11.14 8.48
N GLU A 266 13.50 -11.85 9.54
CA GLU A 266 14.22 -11.28 10.68
C GLU A 266 15.59 -10.69 10.27
N ASN A 267 16.25 -11.30 9.27
CA ASN A 267 17.51 -10.80 8.74
C ASN A 267 17.29 -9.57 7.87
N ILE A 268 16.23 -9.55 7.04
CA ILE A 268 15.83 -8.39 6.25
C ILE A 268 15.47 -7.21 7.16
N ASP A 269 14.57 -7.43 8.13
CA ASP A 269 14.13 -6.38 9.08
C ASP A 269 15.30 -5.80 9.86
N ARG A 270 16.20 -6.65 10.37
CA ARG A 270 17.40 -6.22 11.09
C ARG A 270 18.33 -5.37 10.22
N ALA A 271 18.60 -5.82 8.99
CA ALA A 271 19.48 -5.11 8.06
C ALA A 271 18.93 -3.73 7.71
N ILE A 272 17.62 -3.64 7.43
CA ILE A 272 16.96 -2.38 7.13
C ILE A 272 17.01 -1.46 8.33
N ARG A 273 16.59 -1.90 9.52
CA ARG A 273 16.57 -1.06 10.73
C ARG A 273 17.97 -0.55 11.09
N GLN A 274 19.00 -1.37 10.95
CA GLN A 274 20.38 -0.93 11.16
C GLN A 274 20.82 0.12 10.13
N SER A 275 20.35 -0.01 8.89
CA SER A 275 20.61 1.00 7.84
C SER A 275 19.90 2.33 8.14
N LEU A 276 18.64 2.28 8.58
CA LEU A 276 17.87 3.48 8.98
C LEU A 276 18.54 4.21 10.15
N LEU A 277 19.02 3.48 11.16
CA LEU A 277 19.76 4.08 12.28
C LEU A 277 21.03 4.79 11.82
N LYS A 278 21.82 4.21 10.91
CA LYS A 278 23.01 4.84 10.35
C LYS A 278 22.70 6.09 9.51
N LEU A 279 21.58 6.07 8.81
CA LEU A 279 21.08 7.19 8.03
C LEU A 279 20.40 8.27 8.89
N GLN A 280 20.13 7.99 10.16
CA GLN A 280 19.36 8.84 11.08
C GLN A 280 17.95 9.19 10.54
N ILE A 281 17.31 8.22 9.88
CA ILE A 281 15.95 8.34 9.32
C ILE A 281 15.03 7.28 9.90
N ASP A 282 13.73 7.51 9.76
CA ASP A 282 12.69 6.57 10.20
C ASP A 282 12.15 5.74 9.02
N ILE A 283 11.46 4.65 9.34
CA ILE A 283 10.79 3.80 8.33
C ILE A 283 9.75 4.59 7.53
N SER A 284 9.16 5.64 8.12
CA SER A 284 8.21 6.55 7.48
C SER A 284 8.85 7.47 6.43
N ASP A 285 10.17 7.55 6.37
CA ASP A 285 10.89 8.29 5.33
C ASP A 285 11.08 7.47 4.05
N ILE A 286 10.78 6.17 4.11
CA ILE A 286 10.97 5.24 2.98
C ILE A 286 9.71 5.21 2.12
N ASP A 287 9.89 5.53 0.85
CA ASP A 287 8.83 5.47 -0.14
C ASP A 287 8.66 4.05 -0.69
N MET A 288 9.75 3.41 -1.10
CA MET A 288 9.72 2.08 -1.65
C MET A 288 11.01 1.29 -1.39
N ILE A 289 10.91 -0.02 -1.60
CA ILE A 289 12.04 -0.96 -1.64
C ILE A 289 12.21 -1.45 -3.07
N ALA A 290 13.46 -1.46 -3.54
CA ALA A 290 13.81 -1.87 -4.89
C ALA A 290 14.81 -3.03 -4.88
N SER A 291 14.69 -3.95 -5.86
CA SER A 291 15.62 -5.07 -6.04
C SER A 291 15.68 -5.51 -7.51
N ILE A 292 16.41 -6.59 -7.76
CA ILE A 292 16.40 -7.28 -9.06
C ILE A 292 15.21 -8.23 -9.17
N ASP A 293 14.73 -8.50 -10.39
CA ASP A 293 13.54 -9.28 -10.71
C ASP A 293 13.57 -10.73 -10.19
N VAL A 294 14.75 -11.37 -10.16
CA VAL A 294 14.91 -12.72 -9.55
C VAL A 294 14.57 -12.74 -8.04
N LYS A 295 14.39 -11.57 -7.40
CA LYS A 295 13.96 -11.39 -6.01
C LYS A 295 12.48 -11.01 -5.86
N LYS A 296 11.74 -10.95 -6.97
CA LYS A 296 10.32 -10.59 -6.98
C LYS A 296 9.50 -11.41 -5.98
N ASP A 297 9.82 -12.69 -5.83
CA ASP A 297 9.11 -13.62 -4.95
C ASP A 297 9.86 -13.97 -3.66
N GLU A 298 10.87 -13.20 -3.27
CA GLU A 298 11.63 -13.42 -2.03
C GLU A 298 10.74 -13.20 -0.79
N PRO A 299 10.40 -14.25 -0.01
CA PRO A 299 9.38 -14.16 1.04
C PRO A 299 9.75 -13.16 2.14
N GLY A 300 11.05 -13.06 2.50
CA GLY A 300 11.52 -12.16 3.54
C GLY A 300 11.31 -10.69 3.18
N ILE A 301 11.60 -10.30 1.93
CA ILE A 301 11.39 -8.92 1.43
C ILE A 301 9.90 -8.61 1.36
N LYS A 302 9.11 -9.50 0.74
CA LYS A 302 7.65 -9.32 0.64
C LYS A 302 7.01 -9.11 2.01
N LYS A 303 7.33 -9.99 2.97
CA LYS A 303 6.81 -9.89 4.35
C LYS A 303 7.20 -8.58 5.04
N PHE A 304 8.41 -8.05 4.77
CA PHE A 304 8.84 -6.76 5.30
C PHE A 304 8.01 -5.62 4.68
N CYS A 305 7.87 -5.61 3.36
CA CYS A 305 7.11 -4.60 2.63
C CYS A 305 5.64 -4.60 3.02
N ASP A 306 5.00 -5.76 3.10
CA ASP A 306 3.61 -5.93 3.51
C ASP A 306 3.37 -5.40 4.93
N ARG A 307 4.26 -5.74 5.89
CA ARG A 307 4.14 -5.28 7.29
C ARG A 307 4.25 -3.77 7.45
N ASN A 308 5.11 -3.15 6.66
CA ASN A 308 5.38 -1.72 6.76
C ASN A 308 4.58 -0.90 5.74
N ARG A 309 3.80 -1.55 4.84
CA ARG A 309 3.06 -0.92 3.74
C ARG A 309 3.95 -0.10 2.82
N ILE A 310 5.13 -0.64 2.54
CA ILE A 310 6.08 -0.06 1.61
C ILE A 310 5.97 -0.81 0.29
N GLU A 311 5.94 -0.09 -0.81
CA GLU A 311 5.91 -0.67 -2.15
C GLU A 311 7.20 -1.43 -2.43
N PHE A 312 7.08 -2.60 -3.09
CA PHE A 312 8.24 -3.38 -3.54
C PHE A 312 8.27 -3.43 -5.06
N VAL A 313 9.34 -2.89 -5.64
CA VAL A 313 9.56 -2.84 -7.08
C VAL A 313 10.79 -3.65 -7.47
N THR A 314 10.76 -4.24 -8.66
CA THR A 314 11.90 -5.02 -9.15
C THR A 314 12.21 -4.66 -10.60
N TYR A 315 13.49 -4.78 -10.97
CA TYR A 315 14.03 -4.43 -12.27
C TYR A 315 14.85 -5.58 -12.85
N THR A 316 14.91 -5.69 -14.16
CA THR A 316 15.75 -6.66 -14.84
C THR A 316 17.24 -6.33 -14.68
N ALA A 317 18.10 -7.31 -14.93
CA ALA A 317 19.56 -7.09 -14.93
C ALA A 317 19.98 -6.00 -15.92
N ASP A 318 19.40 -5.99 -17.12
CA ASP A 318 19.72 -5.01 -18.17
C ASP A 318 19.30 -3.59 -17.74
N GLU A 319 18.12 -3.41 -17.15
CA GLU A 319 17.67 -2.12 -16.61
C GLU A 319 18.61 -1.61 -15.53
N LEU A 320 19.06 -2.48 -14.63
CA LEU A 320 19.99 -2.11 -13.56
C LEU A 320 21.37 -1.75 -14.13
N MET A 321 21.87 -2.49 -15.14
CA MET A 321 23.15 -2.19 -15.78
C MET A 321 23.12 -0.89 -16.60
N ALA A 322 21.98 -0.49 -17.13
CA ALA A 322 21.81 0.77 -17.86
C ALA A 322 21.91 2.01 -16.96
N VAL A 323 21.79 1.88 -15.63
CA VAL A 323 21.88 3.01 -14.69
C VAL A 323 23.29 3.60 -14.71
N GLN A 324 23.39 4.88 -15.02
CA GLN A 324 24.65 5.62 -15.01
C GLN A 324 25.06 6.01 -13.58
N GLY A 325 26.33 5.95 -13.28
CA GLY A 325 26.89 6.34 -11.99
C GLY A 325 28.05 5.46 -11.51
N GLU A 326 28.66 5.86 -10.40
CA GLU A 326 29.72 5.09 -9.74
C GLU A 326 29.11 4.18 -8.67
N PHE A 327 29.19 2.88 -8.88
CA PHE A 327 28.64 1.87 -7.99
C PHE A 327 29.70 0.90 -7.49
N SER A 328 29.49 0.35 -6.30
CA SER A 328 30.38 -0.64 -5.70
C SER A 328 30.33 -1.96 -6.47
N ALA A 329 31.27 -2.23 -7.33
CA ALA A 329 31.28 -3.46 -8.15
C ALA A 329 31.52 -4.73 -7.31
N SER A 330 30.87 -5.82 -7.71
CA SER A 330 31.04 -7.17 -7.15
C SER A 330 31.06 -8.20 -8.28
N GLN A 331 32.22 -8.77 -8.55
CA GLN A 331 32.38 -9.80 -9.58
C GLN A 331 31.49 -11.02 -9.29
N PHE A 332 31.41 -11.45 -8.03
CA PHE A 332 30.54 -12.56 -7.63
C PHE A 332 29.07 -12.33 -8.00
N VAL A 333 28.53 -11.12 -7.77
CA VAL A 333 27.15 -10.80 -8.09
C VAL A 333 26.95 -10.74 -9.61
N ARG A 334 27.92 -10.21 -10.34
CA ARG A 334 27.89 -10.14 -11.81
C ARG A 334 27.82 -11.52 -12.47
N GLU A 335 28.58 -12.47 -11.96
CA GLU A 335 28.59 -13.85 -12.46
C GLU A 335 27.29 -14.62 -12.20
N HIS A 336 26.55 -14.27 -11.12
CA HIS A 336 25.34 -14.99 -10.71
C HIS A 336 24.03 -14.38 -11.20
N VAL A 337 23.97 -13.05 -11.33
CA VAL A 337 22.72 -12.34 -11.67
C VAL A 337 22.89 -11.31 -12.80
N GLY A 338 24.06 -11.26 -13.45
CA GLY A 338 24.31 -10.37 -14.58
C GLY A 338 24.56 -8.90 -14.22
N VAL A 339 24.54 -8.53 -12.93
CA VAL A 339 24.68 -7.15 -12.44
C VAL A 339 25.81 -7.08 -11.42
N ASP A 340 26.66 -6.07 -11.51
CA ASP A 340 27.77 -5.87 -10.57
C ASP A 340 27.31 -5.37 -9.18
N ASN A 341 26.15 -4.70 -9.12
CA ASN A 341 25.55 -4.17 -7.88
C ASN A 341 24.04 -4.05 -7.98
N VAL A 342 23.32 -4.89 -7.24
CA VAL A 342 21.85 -4.86 -7.22
C VAL A 342 21.34 -3.69 -6.39
N CYS A 343 21.76 -3.58 -5.12
CA CYS A 343 21.11 -2.66 -4.17
C CYS A 343 21.30 -1.17 -4.52
N GLU A 344 22.51 -0.74 -4.91
CA GLU A 344 22.73 0.66 -5.25
C GLU A 344 22.01 1.04 -6.54
N ARG A 345 22.15 0.20 -7.59
CA ARG A 345 21.52 0.47 -8.88
C ARG A 345 19.99 0.44 -8.79
N ALA A 346 19.41 -0.51 -8.05
CA ALA A 346 17.98 -0.58 -7.87
C ALA A 346 17.42 0.64 -7.11
N ALA A 347 18.13 1.11 -6.06
CA ALA A 347 17.71 2.32 -5.34
C ALA A 347 17.72 3.56 -6.24
N VAL A 348 18.80 3.76 -7.00
CA VAL A 348 18.95 4.92 -7.90
C VAL A 348 17.94 4.84 -9.05
N LEU A 349 17.76 3.67 -9.67
CA LEU A 349 16.81 3.49 -10.76
C LEU A 349 15.37 3.79 -10.33
N ALA A 350 14.96 3.27 -9.18
CA ALA A 350 13.63 3.51 -8.65
C ALA A 350 13.38 4.99 -8.37
N CYS A 351 14.35 5.69 -7.75
CA CYS A 351 14.28 7.14 -7.60
C CYS A 351 14.13 7.87 -8.94
N SER A 352 14.97 7.51 -9.93
CA SER A 352 15.01 8.21 -11.22
C SER A 352 13.72 8.04 -12.02
N ARG A 353 13.10 6.85 -11.96
CA ARG A 353 11.83 6.59 -12.67
C ARG A 353 10.65 7.39 -12.12
N GLU A 354 10.69 7.68 -10.83
CA GLU A 354 9.61 8.43 -10.19
C GLU A 354 9.71 9.96 -10.40
N CYS A 355 10.90 10.48 -10.70
CA CYS A 355 11.13 11.93 -10.80
C CYS A 355 11.53 12.41 -12.19
N ASN A 356 11.79 11.51 -13.14
CA ASN A 356 12.46 11.80 -14.42
C ASN A 356 13.83 12.51 -14.27
N GLU A 357 14.41 12.47 -13.08
CA GLU A 357 15.73 13.02 -12.72
C GLU A 357 16.56 11.94 -12.00
N ALA A 358 17.88 12.06 -12.05
CA ALA A 358 18.77 11.09 -11.44
C ALA A 358 18.64 11.07 -9.91
N GLY A 359 18.25 9.93 -9.35
CA GLY A 359 18.25 9.71 -7.90
C GLY A 359 19.66 9.81 -7.32
N LYS A 360 19.80 10.47 -6.16
CA LYS A 360 21.09 10.66 -5.49
C LYS A 360 21.37 9.50 -4.54
N LEU A 361 22.42 8.70 -4.82
CA LEU A 361 22.88 7.67 -3.89
C LEU A 361 23.45 8.33 -2.62
N VAL A 362 22.76 8.16 -1.49
CA VAL A 362 23.14 8.76 -0.20
C VAL A 362 23.70 7.73 0.78
N TYR A 363 23.47 6.45 0.56
CA TYR A 363 23.98 5.37 1.38
C TYR A 363 24.48 4.26 0.46
N LYS A 364 25.81 4.15 0.35
CA LYS A 364 26.45 3.11 -0.44
C LYS A 364 26.18 1.73 0.16
N LYS A 365 26.38 0.70 -0.62
CA LYS A 365 26.19 -0.71 -0.24
C LYS A 365 26.81 -1.07 1.10
N HIS A 366 25.97 -1.41 2.06
CA HIS A 366 26.37 -2.02 3.32
C HIS A 366 25.99 -3.50 3.33
N LYS A 367 26.91 -4.33 3.84
CA LYS A 367 26.71 -5.77 3.95
C LYS A 367 26.29 -6.12 5.38
N TYR A 368 25.25 -6.92 5.46
CA TYR A 368 24.76 -7.55 6.70
C TYR A 368 24.76 -9.05 6.52
N ASP A 369 24.33 -9.81 7.55
CA ASP A 369 24.16 -11.23 7.39
C ASP A 369 23.14 -11.56 6.30
N ARG A 370 23.60 -12.15 5.19
CA ARG A 370 22.84 -12.54 3.98
C ARG A 370 22.13 -11.40 3.24
N VAL A 371 22.28 -10.13 3.66
CA VAL A 371 21.58 -8.97 3.09
C VAL A 371 22.54 -7.85 2.76
N THR A 372 22.29 -7.13 1.67
CA THR A 372 22.95 -5.87 1.35
C THR A 372 21.88 -4.78 1.22
N VAL A 373 22.16 -3.60 1.76
CA VAL A 373 21.26 -2.45 1.71
C VAL A 373 22.01 -1.23 1.19
N ALA A 374 21.37 -0.47 0.33
CA ALA A 374 21.78 0.86 -0.11
C ALA A 374 20.56 1.80 -0.09
N ALA A 375 20.78 3.11 -0.09
CA ALA A 375 19.69 4.08 -0.17
C ALA A 375 19.98 5.18 -1.18
N ALA A 376 18.97 5.54 -1.96
CA ALA A 376 18.95 6.73 -2.77
C ALA A 376 17.86 7.70 -2.27
N ARG A 377 18.12 9.00 -2.45
CA ARG A 377 17.16 10.07 -2.11
C ARG A 377 16.64 10.69 -3.40
N TYR A 378 15.39 11.11 -3.38
CA TYR A 378 14.80 11.91 -4.45
C TYR A 378 15.56 13.22 -4.62
N PRO A 379 15.73 13.73 -5.85
CA PRO A 379 16.29 15.05 -6.10
C PRO A 379 15.38 16.13 -5.46
N ASP A 380 16.02 17.21 -5.04
CA ASP A 380 15.37 18.33 -4.36
C ASP A 380 14.44 19.13 -5.28
#